data_70d1ab8f36f0925a3d099540e69df65f
#
_entry.id   70d1ab8f36f0925a3d099540e69df65f
#
_cell.length_a   1.000
_cell.length_b   1.000
_cell.length_c   1.000
_cell.angle_alpha   90.00
_cell.angle_beta   90.00
_cell.angle_gamma   90.00
#
_symmetry.space_group_name_H-M   'P 1'
#
loop_
_entity.id
_entity.type
_entity.pdbx_description
1 polymer ?
#
loop_
_entity_poly.entity_id
_entity_poly.type
_entity_poly.pdbx_seq_one_letter_code
_entity_poly.pdbx_strand_id
1 'polypeptide(L)'
;MSLLEVADLSVQFRTPDGIVKAVDGVSFKVDRGETLAIVGESGSGKTVTNLAIMGLLPSKIANILGSAKLDTGGSSVDLLKIPSSDLRKIRGRDVAMIFQDPMSALHPYYTIGHQIIEAHQIHNQCSEEDSAKRAIELLELVGISDASKRLNAFPHQFSGGMRQRVMIAMALVNNPKVLIADEPTTALDVTVQAQIMKLLAVLQKELGMAMILITHDLGVVAGSADRINVMYAGKIVESADVFELFGNPQMPYTHGLLASIPRVDRPQVQRLETIPGQPPSLISLPAGCSFAPRCARKSEVSGSACELEMPALVEVSAGHTSRCHLVGSVNR
;
A
#
# COMPACT_ATOMS: atom_id res chain seq x y z
N MET A 1 -10.03 18.29 2.24
CA MET A 1 -9.86 17.79 3.63
C MET A 1 -9.44 16.33 3.53
N SER A 2 -8.37 15.96 4.22
CA SER A 2 -7.83 14.62 4.10
C SER A 2 -8.82 13.60 4.69
N LEU A 3 -9.01 12.49 3.96
CA LEU A 3 -9.89 11.40 4.37
C LEU A 3 -9.22 10.50 5.41
N LEU A 4 -7.94 10.21 5.19
CA LEU A 4 -7.09 9.46 6.13
C LEU A 4 -5.80 10.24 6.36
N GLU A 5 -5.46 10.48 7.63
CA GLU A 5 -4.21 11.13 8.04
C GLU A 5 -3.44 10.21 8.98
N VAL A 6 -2.25 9.79 8.55
CA VAL A 6 -1.29 9.03 9.35
C VAL A 6 -0.18 9.97 9.79
N ALA A 7 0.10 10.00 11.09
CA ALA A 7 1.13 10.86 11.66
C ALA A 7 2.04 10.06 12.61
N ASP A 8 3.35 10.16 12.35
CA ASP A 8 4.46 9.59 13.12
C ASP A 8 4.28 8.09 13.45
N LEU A 9 3.68 7.35 12.51
CA LEU A 9 3.46 5.93 12.69
C LEU A 9 4.78 5.18 12.82
N SER A 10 4.94 4.49 13.94
CA SER A 10 6.09 3.62 14.21
C SER A 10 5.60 2.25 14.65
N VAL A 11 6.22 1.21 14.10
CA VAL A 11 5.91 -0.18 14.43
C VAL A 11 7.20 -0.93 14.74
N GLN A 12 7.25 -1.51 15.92
CA GLN A 12 8.37 -2.30 16.39
C GLN A 12 7.90 -3.69 16.81
N PHE A 13 8.63 -4.72 16.41
CA PHE A 13 8.37 -6.08 16.85
C PHE A 13 9.44 -6.55 17.82
N ARG A 14 9.02 -7.16 18.92
CA ARG A 14 9.93 -7.85 19.85
C ARG A 14 10.14 -9.26 19.34
N THR A 15 11.38 -9.58 18.98
CA THR A 15 11.79 -10.92 18.53
C THR A 15 12.90 -11.46 19.44
N PRO A 16 13.19 -12.77 19.43
CA PRO A 16 14.33 -13.34 20.16
C PRO A 16 15.67 -12.70 19.79
N ASP A 17 15.83 -12.28 18.54
CA ASP A 17 17.08 -11.69 18.00
C ASP A 17 17.19 -10.18 18.26
N GLY A 18 16.15 -9.54 18.81
CA GLY A 18 16.13 -8.12 19.10
C GLY A 18 14.87 -7.40 18.68
N ILE A 19 14.92 -6.06 18.64
CA ILE A 19 13.79 -5.21 18.25
C ILE A 19 13.89 -4.90 16.75
N VAL A 20 12.92 -5.38 15.99
CA VAL A 20 12.77 -5.06 14.56
C VAL A 20 12.01 -3.75 14.43
N LYS A 21 12.61 -2.69 13.89
CA LYS A 21 11.99 -1.41 13.62
C LYS A 21 11.39 -1.43 12.20
N ALA A 22 10.22 -2.05 12.08
CA ALA A 22 9.60 -2.28 10.77
C ALA A 22 9.05 -0.99 10.12
N VAL A 23 8.60 -0.03 10.93
CA VAL A 23 8.14 1.30 10.51
C VAL A 23 8.66 2.32 11.53
N ASP A 24 9.18 3.46 11.07
CA ASP A 24 9.83 4.45 11.94
C ASP A 24 9.49 5.88 11.48
N GLY A 25 8.47 6.48 12.12
CA GLY A 25 8.05 7.86 11.92
C GLY A 25 7.44 8.12 10.54
N VAL A 26 6.58 7.21 10.04
CA VAL A 26 5.90 7.38 8.76
C VAL A 26 4.70 8.29 8.90
N SER A 27 4.64 9.35 8.07
CA SER A 27 3.53 10.30 8.03
C SER A 27 3.09 10.52 6.58
N PHE A 28 1.77 10.44 6.34
CA PHE A 28 1.16 10.73 5.04
C PHE A 28 -0.34 11.04 5.20
N LYS A 29 -0.92 11.61 4.15
CA LYS A 29 -2.35 11.88 4.05
C LYS A 29 -2.88 11.31 2.75
N VAL A 30 -4.16 10.97 2.73
CA VAL A 30 -4.87 10.57 1.50
C VAL A 30 -6.18 11.33 1.47
N ASP A 31 -6.44 11.99 0.35
CA ASP A 31 -7.66 12.75 0.12
C ASP A 31 -8.75 11.86 -0.53
N ARG A 32 -10.00 12.33 -0.52
CA ARG A 32 -11.09 11.63 -1.19
C ARG A 32 -10.84 11.55 -2.69
N GLY A 33 -11.03 10.36 -3.27
CA GLY A 33 -10.80 10.14 -4.70
C GLY A 33 -9.33 10.12 -5.11
N GLU A 34 -8.39 10.24 -4.17
CA GLU A 34 -6.95 10.16 -4.43
C GLU A 34 -6.46 8.70 -4.40
N THR A 35 -5.55 8.38 -5.30
CA THR A 35 -4.73 7.16 -5.24
C THR A 35 -3.32 7.51 -4.79
N LEU A 36 -2.98 7.14 -3.54
CA LEU A 36 -1.62 7.20 -3.00
C LEU A 36 -0.91 5.87 -3.20
N ALA A 37 0.16 5.83 -3.96
CA ALA A 37 1.01 4.64 -4.04
C ALA A 37 2.07 4.65 -2.92
N ILE A 38 2.34 3.49 -2.33
CA ILE A 38 3.46 3.25 -1.42
C ILE A 38 4.34 2.18 -2.07
N VAL A 39 5.55 2.59 -2.46
CA VAL A 39 6.47 1.74 -3.21
C VAL A 39 7.79 1.51 -2.47
N GLY A 40 8.52 0.47 -2.82
CA GLY A 40 9.83 0.14 -2.26
C GLY A 40 10.12 -1.36 -2.32
N GLU A 41 11.36 -1.75 -2.02
CA GLU A 41 11.76 -3.17 -2.00
C GLU A 41 10.99 -3.97 -0.93
N SER A 42 11.02 -5.31 -1.05
CA SER A 42 10.47 -6.20 -0.02
C SER A 42 11.14 -5.91 1.33
N GLY A 43 10.36 -5.98 2.41
CA GLY A 43 10.85 -5.67 3.76
C GLY A 43 11.02 -4.17 4.08
N SER A 44 10.64 -3.24 3.19
CA SER A 44 10.73 -1.80 3.48
C SER A 44 9.69 -1.26 4.47
N GLY A 45 8.70 -2.07 4.89
CA GLY A 45 7.69 -1.70 5.88
C GLY A 45 6.30 -1.39 5.33
N LYS A 46 6.07 -1.47 4.01
CA LYS A 46 4.80 -1.10 3.33
C LYS A 46 3.58 -1.84 3.89
N THR A 47 3.58 -3.16 3.81
CA THR A 47 2.49 -4.01 4.33
C THR A 47 2.30 -3.82 5.83
N VAL A 48 3.39 -3.72 6.61
CA VAL A 48 3.32 -3.50 8.06
C VAL A 48 2.64 -2.17 8.41
N THR A 49 2.91 -1.09 7.66
CA THR A 49 2.26 0.21 7.80
C THR A 49 0.73 0.06 7.72
N ASN A 50 0.24 -0.64 6.69
CA ASN A 50 -1.19 -0.77 6.46
C ASN A 50 -1.86 -1.77 7.42
N LEU A 51 -1.19 -2.87 7.76
CA LEU A 51 -1.68 -3.78 8.80
C LEU A 51 -1.76 -3.10 10.18
N ALA A 52 -0.86 -2.14 10.48
CA ALA A 52 -0.95 -1.32 11.69
C ALA A 52 -2.20 -0.43 11.67
N ILE A 53 -2.46 0.30 10.57
CA ILE A 53 -3.66 1.13 10.38
C ILE A 53 -4.93 0.29 10.54
N MET A 54 -4.93 -0.91 9.96
CA MET A 54 -6.03 -1.86 10.07
C MET A 54 -6.12 -2.54 11.46
N GLY A 55 -5.14 -2.36 12.36
CA GLY A 55 -5.07 -3.03 13.65
C GLY A 55 -5.03 -4.57 13.52
N LEU A 56 -4.35 -5.08 12.49
CA LEU A 56 -4.22 -6.52 12.20
C LEU A 56 -2.89 -7.10 12.66
N LEU A 57 -2.02 -6.28 13.23
CA LEU A 57 -0.75 -6.77 13.78
C LEU A 57 -0.96 -7.48 15.13
N PRO A 58 -0.16 -8.53 15.42
CA PRO A 58 -0.29 -9.29 16.66
C PRO A 58 0.14 -8.44 17.87
N SER A 59 -0.81 -8.03 18.70
CA SER A 59 -0.62 -7.11 19.84
C SER A 59 0.38 -7.59 20.90
N LYS A 60 0.65 -8.90 20.98
CA LYS A 60 1.60 -9.47 21.94
C LYS A 60 3.06 -9.12 21.63
N ILE A 61 3.41 -8.91 20.38
CA ILE A 61 4.78 -8.67 19.92
C ILE A 61 4.97 -7.32 19.23
N ALA A 62 3.88 -6.71 18.75
CA ALA A 62 3.91 -5.41 18.05
C ALA A 62 3.69 -4.27 19.04
N ASN A 63 4.61 -3.30 19.04
CA ASN A 63 4.43 -1.99 19.67
C ASN A 63 4.18 -0.95 18.58
N ILE A 64 3.02 -0.29 18.63
CA ILE A 64 2.56 0.67 17.62
C ILE A 64 2.43 2.03 18.28
N LEU A 65 3.05 3.05 17.69
CA LEU A 65 3.02 4.45 18.13
C LEU A 65 2.57 5.34 16.97
N GLY A 66 2.09 6.54 17.29
CA GLY A 66 1.60 7.52 16.31
C GLY A 66 0.09 7.64 16.31
N SER A 67 -0.47 8.07 15.17
CA SER A 67 -1.92 8.16 14.97
C SER A 67 -2.31 7.87 13.52
N ALA A 68 -3.53 7.35 13.32
CA ALA A 68 -4.15 7.13 12.01
C ALA A 68 -5.60 7.63 12.09
N LYS A 69 -5.84 8.85 11.66
CA LYS A 69 -7.14 9.53 11.78
C LYS A 69 -7.94 9.38 10.50
N LEU A 70 -9.11 8.77 10.61
CA LEU A 70 -10.09 8.62 9.53
C LEU A 70 -11.22 9.62 9.69
N ASP A 71 -11.53 10.39 8.64
CA ASP A 71 -12.74 11.20 8.57
C ASP A 71 -13.97 10.31 8.30
N THR A 72 -14.86 10.24 9.26
CA THR A 72 -16.10 9.45 9.16
C THR A 72 -17.29 10.26 8.63
N GLY A 73 -17.10 11.55 8.27
CA GLY A 73 -18.15 12.41 7.71
C GLY A 73 -18.88 13.25 8.78
N GLY A 74 -18.19 13.65 9.82
CA GLY A 74 -18.72 14.50 10.92
C GLY A 74 -17.81 14.46 12.15
N SER A 75 -16.96 13.44 12.24
CA SER A 75 -15.95 13.29 13.28
C SER A 75 -14.70 12.61 12.71
N SER A 76 -13.57 12.83 13.36
CA SER A 76 -12.33 12.12 13.06
C SER A 76 -12.08 11.05 14.12
N VAL A 77 -11.79 9.83 13.68
CA VAL A 77 -11.54 8.67 14.56
C VAL A 77 -10.09 8.22 14.40
N ASP A 78 -9.34 8.11 15.49
CA ASP A 78 -7.98 7.57 15.47
C ASP A 78 -8.02 6.03 15.55
N LEU A 79 -7.78 5.38 14.41
CA LEU A 79 -7.85 3.92 14.25
C LEU A 79 -6.87 3.16 15.15
N LEU A 80 -5.77 3.81 15.58
CA LEU A 80 -4.78 3.18 16.46
C LEU A 80 -5.18 3.21 17.93
N LYS A 81 -6.15 4.07 18.31
CA LYS A 81 -6.51 4.33 19.72
C LYS A 81 -7.90 3.83 20.12
N ILE A 82 -8.77 3.56 19.13
CA ILE A 82 -10.11 3.05 19.45
C ILE A 82 -10.08 1.60 19.91
N PRO A 83 -11.06 1.17 20.73
CA PRO A 83 -11.22 -0.22 21.14
C PRO A 83 -11.36 -1.16 19.94
N SER A 84 -10.88 -2.39 20.05
CA SER A 84 -10.96 -3.41 19.00
C SER A 84 -12.40 -3.70 18.55
N SER A 85 -13.38 -3.56 19.44
CA SER A 85 -14.82 -3.68 19.14
C SER A 85 -15.31 -2.63 18.16
N ASP A 86 -14.82 -1.39 18.30
CA ASP A 86 -15.22 -0.27 17.42
C ASP A 86 -14.44 -0.29 16.12
N LEU A 87 -13.15 -0.68 16.17
CA LEU A 87 -12.35 -0.88 14.96
C LEU A 87 -12.96 -1.98 14.06
N ARG A 88 -13.55 -3.04 14.63
CA ARG A 88 -14.26 -4.07 13.84
C ARG A 88 -15.46 -3.52 13.08
N LYS A 89 -16.12 -2.48 13.59
CA LYS A 89 -17.26 -1.82 12.90
C LYS A 89 -16.79 -0.96 11.71
N ILE A 90 -15.53 -0.51 11.72
CA ILE A 90 -14.92 0.31 10.67
C ILE A 90 -14.31 -0.56 9.56
N ARG A 91 -13.65 -1.68 9.95
CA ARG A 91 -13.06 -2.62 9.00
C ARG A 91 -14.13 -3.22 8.09
N GLY A 92 -13.88 -3.22 6.80
CA GLY A 92 -14.82 -3.74 5.79
C GLY A 92 -15.97 -2.80 5.47
N ARG A 93 -16.27 -1.81 6.33
CA ARG A 93 -17.31 -0.81 6.09
C ARG A 93 -16.72 0.52 5.59
N ASP A 94 -15.84 1.15 6.38
CA ASP A 94 -15.26 2.45 6.03
C ASP A 94 -13.84 2.31 5.46
N VAL A 95 -13.07 1.33 5.96
CA VAL A 95 -11.75 0.97 5.44
C VAL A 95 -11.73 -0.50 5.10
N ALA A 96 -11.49 -0.84 3.84
CA ALA A 96 -11.35 -2.22 3.36
C ALA A 96 -9.94 -2.49 2.85
N MET A 97 -9.57 -3.76 2.78
CA MET A 97 -8.25 -4.20 2.33
C MET A 97 -8.34 -5.36 1.35
N ILE A 98 -7.61 -5.24 0.26
CA ILE A 98 -7.28 -6.33 -0.67
C ILE A 98 -5.92 -6.87 -0.24
N PHE A 99 -5.87 -8.16 0.12
CA PHE A 99 -4.64 -8.81 0.55
C PHE A 99 -3.81 -9.30 -0.63
N GLN A 100 -2.51 -9.48 -0.42
CA GLN A 100 -1.56 -9.89 -1.43
C GLN A 100 -1.88 -11.26 -2.06
N ASP A 101 -2.36 -12.21 -1.25
CA ASP A 101 -2.68 -13.57 -1.71
C ASP A 101 -4.18 -13.87 -1.57
N PRO A 102 -4.89 -14.03 -2.71
CA PRO A 102 -6.31 -14.40 -2.70
C PRO A 102 -6.58 -15.76 -2.07
N MET A 103 -5.59 -16.67 -2.08
CA MET A 103 -5.78 -18.01 -1.50
C MET A 103 -5.83 -17.99 0.03
N SER A 104 -5.11 -17.06 0.64
CA SER A 104 -5.16 -16.85 2.09
C SER A 104 -6.36 -16.00 2.53
N ALA A 105 -6.92 -15.19 1.62
CA ALA A 105 -8.05 -14.31 1.90
C ALA A 105 -9.41 -15.00 1.76
N LEU A 106 -9.54 -15.99 0.86
CA LEU A 106 -10.78 -16.72 0.62
C LEU A 106 -10.77 -18.06 1.36
N HIS A 107 -11.80 -18.30 2.17
CA HIS A 107 -11.92 -19.54 2.92
C HIS A 107 -12.31 -20.71 1.98
N PRO A 108 -11.50 -21.80 1.89
CA PRO A 108 -11.66 -22.83 0.86
C PRO A 108 -12.94 -23.66 0.97
N TYR A 109 -13.56 -23.75 2.16
CA TYR A 109 -14.73 -24.60 2.43
C TYR A 109 -16.06 -23.84 2.41
N TYR A 110 -16.06 -22.53 2.17
CA TYR A 110 -17.27 -21.74 1.99
C TYR A 110 -17.41 -21.29 0.54
N THR A 111 -18.64 -21.23 0.05
CA THR A 111 -18.93 -20.71 -1.28
C THR A 111 -18.59 -19.23 -1.38
N ILE A 112 -18.36 -18.75 -2.58
CA ILE A 112 -18.07 -17.34 -2.84
C ILE A 112 -19.23 -16.45 -2.37
N GLY A 113 -20.47 -16.87 -2.68
CA GLY A 113 -21.67 -16.15 -2.23
C GLY A 113 -21.75 -16.03 -0.72
N HIS A 114 -21.53 -17.13 0.01
CA HIS A 114 -21.57 -17.10 1.48
C HIS A 114 -20.59 -16.07 2.05
N GLN A 115 -19.34 -16.03 1.55
CA GLN A 115 -18.31 -15.11 2.05
C GLN A 115 -18.63 -13.64 1.77
N ILE A 116 -19.17 -13.32 0.58
CA ILE A 116 -19.54 -11.94 0.23
C ILE A 116 -20.80 -11.51 1.01
N ILE A 117 -21.79 -12.39 1.14
CA ILE A 117 -23.04 -12.14 1.89
C ILE A 117 -22.72 -11.91 3.37
N GLU A 118 -21.87 -12.73 3.98
CA GLU A 118 -21.41 -12.55 5.37
C GLU A 118 -20.73 -11.18 5.55
N ALA A 119 -19.80 -10.83 4.66
CA ALA A 119 -19.10 -9.53 4.70
C ALA A 119 -20.06 -8.34 4.58
N HIS A 120 -21.17 -8.49 3.85
CA HIS A 120 -22.22 -7.47 3.76
C HIS A 120 -23.07 -7.40 5.03
N GLN A 121 -23.55 -8.52 5.51
CA GLN A 121 -24.48 -8.61 6.66
C GLN A 121 -23.86 -8.20 8.00
N ILE A 122 -22.55 -8.39 8.18
CA ILE A 122 -21.84 -7.93 9.40
C ILE A 122 -22.02 -6.43 9.62
N HIS A 123 -22.20 -5.64 8.56
CA HIS A 123 -22.30 -4.18 8.65
C HIS A 123 -23.68 -3.63 8.30
N ASN A 124 -24.56 -4.44 7.72
CA ASN A 124 -25.88 -4.01 7.25
C ASN A 124 -26.98 -4.90 7.84
N GLN A 125 -28.01 -4.28 8.40
CA GLN A 125 -29.20 -4.98 8.82
C GLN A 125 -30.12 -5.20 7.61
N CYS A 126 -29.84 -6.23 6.82
CA CYS A 126 -30.58 -6.55 5.60
C CYS A 126 -30.84 -8.05 5.49
N SER A 127 -31.77 -8.44 4.62
CA SER A 127 -32.06 -9.84 4.35
C SER A 127 -30.89 -10.54 3.64
N GLU A 128 -30.86 -11.87 3.72
CA GLU A 128 -29.92 -12.68 2.95
C GLU A 128 -30.14 -12.50 1.45
N GLU A 129 -31.42 -12.37 1.01
CA GLU A 129 -31.79 -12.12 -0.37
C GLU A 129 -31.22 -10.78 -0.90
N ASP A 130 -31.31 -9.70 -0.12
CA ASP A 130 -30.73 -8.40 -0.50
C ASP A 130 -29.21 -8.45 -0.57
N SER A 131 -28.59 -9.16 0.38
CA SER A 131 -27.16 -9.37 0.38
C SER A 131 -26.69 -10.23 -0.80
N ALA A 132 -27.48 -11.22 -1.20
CA ALA A 132 -27.20 -12.04 -2.38
C ALA A 132 -27.34 -11.22 -3.68
N LYS A 133 -28.34 -10.36 -3.80
CA LYS A 133 -28.47 -9.42 -4.93
C LYS A 133 -27.24 -8.51 -5.03
N ARG A 134 -26.82 -7.95 -3.88
CA ARG A 134 -25.62 -7.11 -3.80
C ARG A 134 -24.35 -7.87 -4.20
N ALA A 135 -24.22 -9.12 -3.77
CA ALA A 135 -23.09 -9.97 -4.14
C ALA A 135 -23.05 -10.24 -5.65
N ILE A 136 -24.20 -10.50 -6.28
CA ILE A 136 -24.31 -10.69 -7.73
C ILE A 136 -23.88 -9.42 -8.46
N GLU A 137 -24.45 -8.25 -8.11
CA GLU A 137 -24.08 -6.95 -8.69
C GLU A 137 -22.57 -6.72 -8.67
N LEU A 138 -21.93 -6.99 -7.55
CA LEU A 138 -20.49 -6.80 -7.41
C LEU A 138 -19.68 -7.81 -8.23
N LEU A 139 -20.10 -9.07 -8.26
CA LEU A 139 -19.44 -10.07 -9.09
C LEU A 139 -19.55 -9.71 -10.59
N GLU A 140 -20.67 -9.19 -11.03
CA GLU A 140 -20.84 -8.68 -12.40
C GLU A 140 -19.95 -7.45 -12.64
N LEU A 141 -19.93 -6.50 -11.69
CA LEU A 141 -19.13 -5.29 -11.76
C LEU A 141 -17.61 -5.59 -11.86
N VAL A 142 -17.14 -6.60 -11.15
CA VAL A 142 -15.74 -7.05 -11.27
C VAL A 142 -15.49 -7.96 -12.48
N GLY A 143 -16.51 -8.22 -13.31
CA GLY A 143 -16.41 -8.97 -14.56
C GLY A 143 -16.38 -10.51 -14.38
N ILE A 144 -17.07 -11.02 -13.38
CA ILE A 144 -17.33 -12.46 -13.24
C ILE A 144 -18.60 -12.80 -14.05
N SER A 145 -18.44 -13.57 -15.09
CA SER A 145 -19.57 -14.07 -15.91
C SER A 145 -20.43 -15.07 -15.15
N ASP A 146 -21.74 -15.10 -15.43
CA ASP A 146 -22.72 -15.98 -14.78
C ASP A 146 -22.72 -15.82 -13.24
N ALA A 147 -22.64 -14.59 -12.73
CA ALA A 147 -22.46 -14.26 -11.33
C ALA A 147 -23.44 -14.99 -10.40
N SER A 148 -24.72 -15.05 -10.77
CA SER A 148 -25.76 -15.75 -9.99
C SER A 148 -25.48 -17.24 -9.79
N LYS A 149 -24.96 -17.94 -10.81
CA LYS A 149 -24.55 -19.35 -10.69
C LYS A 149 -23.26 -19.50 -9.89
N ARG A 150 -22.36 -18.52 -10.03
CA ARG A 150 -21.05 -18.51 -9.36
C ARG A 150 -21.12 -18.26 -7.85
N LEU A 151 -22.21 -17.72 -7.33
CA LEU A 151 -22.41 -17.61 -5.87
C LEU A 151 -22.22 -18.94 -5.13
N ASN A 152 -22.69 -20.05 -5.73
CA ASN A 152 -22.62 -21.37 -5.13
C ASN A 152 -21.29 -22.08 -5.40
N ALA A 153 -20.37 -21.47 -6.15
CA ALA A 153 -19.08 -22.05 -6.44
C ALA A 153 -18.08 -21.81 -5.30
N PHE A 154 -17.11 -22.72 -5.16
CA PHE A 154 -16.04 -22.64 -4.18
C PHE A 154 -14.79 -21.97 -4.76
N PRO A 155 -13.91 -21.38 -3.94
CA PRO A 155 -12.69 -20.72 -4.43
C PRO A 155 -11.82 -21.54 -5.35
N HIS A 156 -11.71 -22.83 -5.13
CA HIS A 156 -10.89 -23.73 -5.97
C HIS A 156 -11.43 -23.91 -7.41
N GLN A 157 -12.69 -23.55 -7.67
CA GLN A 157 -13.32 -23.59 -8.99
C GLN A 157 -13.05 -22.33 -9.82
N PHE A 158 -12.30 -21.37 -9.30
CA PHE A 158 -11.96 -20.11 -9.94
C PHE A 158 -10.47 -20.08 -10.32
N SER A 159 -10.14 -19.44 -11.45
CA SER A 159 -8.76 -19.12 -11.81
C SER A 159 -8.16 -18.08 -10.84
N GLY A 160 -6.84 -17.90 -10.86
CA GLY A 160 -6.16 -16.89 -10.03
C GLY A 160 -6.74 -15.48 -10.20
N GLY A 161 -6.88 -15.02 -11.44
CA GLY A 161 -7.48 -13.71 -11.75
C GLY A 161 -8.96 -13.62 -11.35
N MET A 162 -9.72 -14.71 -11.43
CA MET A 162 -11.12 -14.71 -10.95
C MET A 162 -11.18 -14.62 -9.42
N ARG A 163 -10.31 -15.32 -8.68
CA ARG A 163 -10.23 -15.22 -7.22
C ARG A 163 -9.86 -13.79 -6.78
N GLN A 164 -8.94 -13.15 -7.51
CA GLN A 164 -8.60 -11.75 -7.28
C GLN A 164 -9.82 -10.84 -7.44
N ARG A 165 -10.59 -11.01 -8.52
CA ARG A 165 -11.82 -10.26 -8.76
C ARG A 165 -12.87 -10.49 -7.66
N VAL A 166 -13.02 -11.71 -7.17
CA VAL A 166 -13.89 -12.05 -6.04
C VAL A 166 -13.44 -11.34 -4.77
N MET A 167 -12.13 -11.34 -4.47
CA MET A 167 -11.59 -10.63 -3.30
C MET A 167 -11.83 -9.12 -3.40
N ILE A 168 -11.71 -8.54 -4.59
CA ILE A 168 -12.06 -7.13 -4.85
C ILE A 168 -13.55 -6.91 -4.58
N ALA A 169 -14.45 -7.76 -5.11
CA ALA A 169 -15.88 -7.66 -4.85
C ALA A 169 -16.21 -7.72 -3.37
N MET A 170 -15.58 -8.64 -2.63
CA MET A 170 -15.76 -8.78 -1.18
C MET A 170 -15.26 -7.54 -0.42
N ALA A 171 -14.14 -6.95 -0.81
CA ALA A 171 -13.62 -5.73 -0.20
C ALA A 171 -14.53 -4.51 -0.45
N LEU A 172 -15.23 -4.47 -1.59
CA LEU A 172 -16.08 -3.35 -2.00
C LEU A 172 -17.55 -3.49 -1.60
N VAL A 173 -17.96 -4.59 -0.98
CA VAL A 173 -19.39 -4.91 -0.74
C VAL A 173 -20.13 -3.84 0.06
N ASN A 174 -19.43 -3.16 0.95
CA ASN A 174 -19.97 -2.09 1.81
C ASN A 174 -19.62 -0.66 1.32
N ASN A 175 -19.13 -0.48 0.10
CA ASN A 175 -18.73 0.81 -0.46
C ASN A 175 -17.75 1.57 0.47
N PRO A 176 -16.55 1.05 0.73
CA PRO A 176 -15.63 1.65 1.68
C PRO A 176 -15.16 3.03 1.22
N LYS A 177 -14.86 3.91 2.18
CA LYS A 177 -14.28 5.22 1.92
C LYS A 177 -12.82 5.14 1.50
N VAL A 178 -12.08 4.19 2.12
CA VAL A 178 -10.66 3.93 1.85
C VAL A 178 -10.48 2.47 1.49
N LEU A 179 -9.86 2.21 0.35
CA LEU A 179 -9.43 0.88 -0.07
C LEU A 179 -7.90 0.79 0.03
N ILE A 180 -7.40 -0.15 0.80
CA ILE A 180 -5.98 -0.51 0.85
C ILE A 180 -5.78 -1.70 -0.07
N ALA A 181 -5.01 -1.55 -1.14
CA ALA A 181 -4.69 -2.61 -2.08
C ALA A 181 -3.22 -3.03 -1.90
N ASP A 182 -2.99 -4.12 -1.18
CA ASP A 182 -1.64 -4.63 -0.89
C ASP A 182 -1.22 -5.64 -1.97
N GLU A 183 -0.36 -5.18 -2.87
CA GLU A 183 0.13 -5.93 -4.02
C GLU A 183 -0.99 -6.66 -4.80
N PRO A 184 -2.04 -5.95 -5.24
CA PRO A 184 -3.27 -6.56 -5.74
C PRO A 184 -3.11 -7.37 -7.03
N THR A 185 -1.93 -7.36 -7.62
CA THR A 185 -1.63 -8.02 -8.91
C THR A 185 -0.46 -8.98 -8.84
N THR A 186 0.11 -9.22 -7.68
CA THR A 186 1.21 -10.17 -7.49
C THR A 186 0.78 -11.58 -7.92
N ALA A 187 1.66 -12.30 -8.59
CA ALA A 187 1.43 -13.63 -9.16
C ALA A 187 0.38 -13.73 -10.29
N LEU A 188 0.00 -12.60 -10.90
CA LEU A 188 -0.83 -12.54 -12.10
C LEU A 188 0.04 -12.26 -13.34
N ASP A 189 -0.40 -12.75 -14.51
CA ASP A 189 0.22 -12.35 -15.77
C ASP A 189 -0.04 -10.86 -16.10
N VAL A 190 0.83 -10.28 -16.92
CA VAL A 190 0.82 -8.84 -17.24
C VAL A 190 -0.54 -8.36 -17.79
N THR A 191 -1.23 -9.20 -18.56
CA THR A 191 -2.53 -8.86 -19.14
C THR A 191 -3.61 -8.79 -18.06
N VAL A 192 -3.68 -9.78 -17.18
CA VAL A 192 -4.62 -9.80 -16.05
C VAL A 192 -4.30 -8.69 -15.06
N GLN A 193 -3.01 -8.42 -14.79
CA GLN A 193 -2.56 -7.29 -13.98
C GLN A 193 -3.12 -5.96 -14.50
N ALA A 194 -2.95 -5.67 -15.80
CA ALA A 194 -3.47 -4.45 -16.41
C ALA A 194 -5.00 -4.36 -16.31
N GLN A 195 -5.72 -5.47 -16.48
CA GLN A 195 -7.17 -5.53 -16.33
C GLN A 195 -7.63 -5.24 -14.89
N ILE A 196 -6.96 -5.80 -13.89
CA ILE A 196 -7.25 -5.56 -12.46
C ILE A 196 -6.99 -4.11 -12.11
N MET A 197 -5.87 -3.53 -12.53
CA MET A 197 -5.56 -2.13 -12.25
C MET A 197 -6.55 -1.17 -12.90
N LYS A 198 -6.95 -1.43 -14.16
CA LYS A 198 -8.00 -0.67 -14.82
C LYS A 198 -9.34 -0.79 -14.10
N LEU A 199 -9.70 -1.98 -13.64
CA LEU A 199 -10.91 -2.22 -12.86
C LEU A 199 -10.89 -1.39 -11.56
N LEU A 200 -9.80 -1.46 -10.78
CA LEU A 200 -9.65 -0.70 -9.54
C LEU A 200 -9.76 0.81 -9.77
N ALA A 201 -9.14 1.33 -10.84
CA ALA A 201 -9.22 2.76 -11.20
C ALA A 201 -10.65 3.21 -11.57
N VAL A 202 -11.41 2.36 -12.27
CA VAL A 202 -12.83 2.63 -12.59
C VAL A 202 -13.65 2.65 -11.31
N LEU A 203 -13.53 1.62 -10.47
CA LEU A 203 -14.28 1.48 -9.22
C LEU A 203 -13.95 2.59 -8.22
N GLN A 204 -12.68 3.01 -8.15
CA GLN A 204 -12.24 4.12 -7.32
C GLN A 204 -12.97 5.42 -7.70
N LYS A 205 -13.10 5.71 -9.00
CA LYS A 205 -13.80 6.89 -9.50
C LYS A 205 -15.31 6.80 -9.30
N GLU A 206 -15.92 5.65 -9.61
CA GLU A 206 -17.37 5.46 -9.50
C GLU A 206 -17.86 5.54 -8.04
N LEU A 207 -17.09 4.97 -7.10
CA LEU A 207 -17.41 4.97 -5.67
C LEU A 207 -16.89 6.22 -4.93
N GLY A 208 -16.06 7.04 -5.58
CA GLY A 208 -15.45 8.24 -4.97
C GLY A 208 -14.56 7.90 -3.77
N MET A 209 -14.03 6.67 -3.70
CA MET A 209 -13.19 6.22 -2.60
C MET A 209 -11.74 6.66 -2.75
N ALA A 210 -11.01 6.82 -1.65
CA ALA A 210 -9.57 6.92 -1.66
C ALA A 210 -8.93 5.54 -1.80
N MET A 211 -7.77 5.45 -2.46
CA MET A 211 -7.03 4.19 -2.60
C MET A 211 -5.58 4.34 -2.11
N ILE A 212 -5.13 3.40 -1.27
CA ILE A 212 -3.71 3.22 -0.94
C ILE A 212 -3.23 1.98 -1.70
N LEU A 213 -2.40 2.20 -2.71
CA LEU A 213 -1.86 1.14 -3.55
C LEU A 213 -0.45 0.78 -3.10
N ILE A 214 -0.26 -0.43 -2.58
CA ILE A 214 1.07 -0.95 -2.26
C ILE A 214 1.54 -1.81 -3.42
N THR A 215 2.72 -1.54 -3.91
CA THR A 215 3.36 -2.35 -4.95
C THR A 215 4.87 -2.14 -4.97
N HIS A 216 5.59 -3.07 -5.53
CA HIS A 216 6.99 -2.91 -5.91
C HIS A 216 7.15 -2.58 -7.40
N ASP A 217 6.06 -2.59 -8.17
CA ASP A 217 6.05 -2.33 -9.62
C ASP A 217 5.72 -0.86 -9.90
N LEU A 218 6.75 -0.06 -10.14
CA LEU A 218 6.61 1.35 -10.50
C LEU A 218 5.95 1.57 -11.88
N GLY A 219 5.99 0.59 -12.77
CA GLY A 219 5.28 0.65 -14.05
C GLY A 219 3.77 0.69 -13.87
N VAL A 220 3.24 -0.06 -12.90
CA VAL A 220 1.84 -0.02 -12.49
C VAL A 220 1.46 1.33 -11.90
N VAL A 221 2.33 1.88 -11.06
CA VAL A 221 2.11 3.15 -10.35
C VAL A 221 2.02 4.33 -11.30
N ALA A 222 2.86 4.36 -12.34
CA ALA A 222 2.91 5.44 -13.33
C ALA A 222 1.56 5.75 -13.99
N GLY A 223 0.70 4.72 -14.15
CA GLY A 223 -0.63 4.86 -14.78
C GLY A 223 -1.81 4.87 -13.80
N SER A 224 -1.56 4.74 -12.50
CA SER A 224 -2.64 4.48 -11.54
C SER A 224 -2.61 5.37 -10.30
N ALA A 225 -1.52 6.04 -9.99
CA ALA A 225 -1.36 6.85 -8.79
C ALA A 225 -1.37 8.35 -9.09
N ASP A 226 -1.88 9.13 -8.15
CA ASP A 226 -1.78 10.59 -8.15
C ASP A 226 -0.47 11.02 -7.47
N ARG A 227 -0.13 10.36 -6.36
CA ARG A 227 1.05 10.64 -5.56
C ARG A 227 1.73 9.35 -5.09
N ILE A 228 3.04 9.43 -4.88
CA ILE A 228 3.87 8.28 -4.53
C ILE A 228 4.67 8.57 -3.27
N ASN A 229 4.66 7.63 -2.34
CA ASN A 229 5.57 7.55 -1.21
C ASN A 229 6.56 6.41 -1.45
N VAL A 230 7.84 6.73 -1.53
CA VAL A 230 8.90 5.73 -1.61
C VAL A 230 9.36 5.37 -0.21
N MET A 231 9.26 4.09 0.14
CA MET A 231 9.69 3.57 1.44
C MET A 231 10.99 2.78 1.34
N TYR A 232 11.89 3.04 2.28
CA TYR A 232 13.12 2.29 2.48
C TYR A 232 13.42 2.13 3.97
N ALA A 233 13.72 0.90 4.39
CA ALA A 233 14.10 0.57 5.77
C ALA A 233 13.18 1.20 6.83
N GLY A 234 11.86 1.08 6.64
CA GLY A 234 10.83 1.55 7.57
C GLY A 234 10.49 3.04 7.50
N LYS A 235 11.10 3.81 6.60
CA LYS A 235 10.89 5.26 6.47
C LYS A 235 10.41 5.66 5.08
N ILE A 236 9.63 6.75 5.00
CA ILE A 236 9.43 7.46 3.73
C ILE A 236 10.72 8.22 3.42
N VAL A 237 11.32 7.91 2.28
CA VAL A 237 12.57 8.52 1.81
C VAL A 237 12.36 9.53 0.70
N GLU A 238 11.25 9.44 -0.02
CA GLU A 238 10.80 10.43 -0.99
C GLU A 238 9.29 10.39 -1.15
N SER A 239 8.66 11.55 -1.35
CA SER A 239 7.23 11.69 -1.63
C SER A 239 7.02 12.82 -2.62
N ALA A 240 6.29 12.56 -3.71
CA ALA A 240 5.93 13.55 -4.73
C ALA A 240 4.68 13.11 -5.49
N ASP A 241 4.12 14.01 -6.31
CA ASP A 241 3.18 13.58 -7.35
C ASP A 241 3.87 12.65 -8.36
N VAL A 242 3.08 11.88 -9.09
CA VAL A 242 3.60 10.84 -10.00
C VAL A 242 4.53 11.43 -11.06
N PHE A 243 4.18 12.56 -11.66
CA PHE A 243 4.96 13.15 -12.75
C PHE A 243 6.29 13.70 -12.25
N GLU A 244 6.27 14.38 -11.09
CA GLU A 244 7.47 14.92 -10.47
C GLU A 244 8.41 13.79 -10.01
N LEU A 245 7.90 12.72 -9.41
CA LEU A 245 8.74 11.59 -8.98
C LEU A 245 9.42 10.87 -10.16
N PHE A 246 8.70 10.68 -11.27
CA PHE A 246 9.27 10.04 -12.48
C PHE A 246 10.17 10.97 -13.28
N GLY A 247 9.88 12.27 -13.30
CA GLY A 247 10.62 13.28 -14.08
C GLY A 247 11.85 13.80 -13.35
N ASN A 248 11.79 13.97 -12.04
CA ASN A 248 12.78 14.65 -11.23
C ASN A 248 13.01 13.99 -9.86
N PRO A 249 13.33 12.68 -9.80
CA PRO A 249 13.59 11.99 -8.53
C PRO A 249 14.80 12.60 -7.83
N GLN A 250 14.74 12.73 -6.51
CA GLN A 250 15.77 13.37 -5.70
C GLN A 250 16.56 12.39 -4.85
N MET A 251 15.93 11.31 -4.42
CA MET A 251 16.58 10.29 -3.60
C MET A 251 17.35 9.30 -4.50
N PRO A 252 18.64 9.05 -4.27
CA PRO A 252 19.40 8.06 -5.06
C PRO A 252 18.79 6.66 -5.09
N TYR A 253 18.08 6.26 -4.05
CA TYR A 253 17.32 5.02 -4.02
C TYR A 253 16.18 5.03 -5.06
N THR A 254 15.43 6.12 -5.15
CA THR A 254 14.36 6.27 -6.16
C THR A 254 14.91 6.24 -7.57
N HIS A 255 16.05 6.89 -7.81
CA HIS A 255 16.78 6.79 -9.09
C HIS A 255 17.08 5.32 -9.43
N GLY A 256 17.59 4.54 -8.47
CA GLY A 256 17.89 3.13 -8.67
C GLY A 256 16.66 2.30 -8.97
N LEU A 257 15.54 2.57 -8.27
CA LEU A 257 14.26 1.89 -8.54
C LEU A 257 13.74 2.19 -9.95
N LEU A 258 13.79 3.46 -10.38
CA LEU A 258 13.34 3.88 -11.71
C LEU A 258 14.26 3.34 -12.83
N ALA A 259 15.56 3.25 -12.59
CA ALA A 259 16.53 2.69 -13.53
C ALA A 259 16.36 1.17 -13.75
N SER A 260 15.75 0.47 -12.78
CA SER A 260 15.47 -0.97 -12.88
C SER A 260 14.21 -1.30 -13.70
N ILE A 261 13.41 -0.30 -14.11
CA ILE A 261 12.21 -0.51 -14.93
C ILE A 261 12.60 -0.74 -16.39
N PRO A 262 12.14 -1.84 -17.01
CA PRO A 262 12.30 -2.03 -18.45
C PRO A 262 11.59 -0.91 -19.24
N ARG A 263 12.32 -0.23 -20.10
CA ARG A 263 11.79 0.87 -20.93
C ARG A 263 11.77 0.48 -22.39
N VAL A 264 10.58 0.53 -23.02
CA VAL A 264 10.40 0.23 -24.46
C VAL A 264 10.86 1.36 -25.38
N ASP A 265 11.00 2.58 -24.86
CA ASP A 265 11.40 3.79 -25.59
C ASP A 265 12.94 3.95 -25.69
N ARG A 266 13.72 3.06 -25.08
CA ARG A 266 15.19 3.07 -25.15
C ARG A 266 15.72 1.84 -25.88
N PRO A 267 16.91 1.95 -26.53
CA PRO A 267 17.59 0.78 -27.10
C PRO A 267 17.72 -0.33 -26.03
N GLN A 268 17.52 -1.58 -26.45
CA GLN A 268 17.72 -2.71 -25.55
C GLN A 268 19.11 -2.66 -24.92
N VAL A 269 19.16 -2.36 -23.61
CA VAL A 269 20.40 -2.44 -22.83
C VAL A 269 20.60 -3.91 -22.48
N GLN A 270 21.79 -4.43 -22.70
CA GLN A 270 22.11 -5.85 -22.40
C GLN A 270 21.88 -6.22 -20.92
N ARG A 271 21.85 -5.24 -20.03
CA ARG A 271 21.61 -5.44 -18.60
C ARG A 271 20.93 -4.21 -18.00
N LEU A 272 19.81 -4.43 -17.30
CA LEU A 272 19.17 -3.39 -16.51
C LEU A 272 20.07 -2.98 -15.33
N GLU A 273 20.07 -1.70 -15.00
CA GLU A 273 20.75 -1.23 -13.79
C GLU A 273 20.02 -1.77 -12.56
N THR A 274 20.76 -2.34 -11.66
CA THR A 274 20.22 -2.88 -10.39
C THR A 274 20.83 -2.14 -9.22
N ILE A 275 20.06 -1.94 -8.15
CA ILE A 275 20.59 -1.39 -6.91
C ILE A 275 21.50 -2.44 -6.28
N PRO A 276 22.81 -2.14 -6.07
CA PRO A 276 23.76 -3.13 -5.54
C PRO A 276 23.48 -3.48 -4.08
N GLY A 277 23.89 -4.67 -3.66
CA GLY A 277 23.81 -5.14 -2.27
C GLY A 277 22.39 -5.48 -1.84
N GLN A 278 22.23 -5.72 -0.54
CA GLN A 278 20.94 -6.08 0.09
C GLN A 278 20.45 -4.95 1.01
N PRO A 279 19.12 -4.81 1.23
CA PRO A 279 18.58 -3.91 2.23
C PRO A 279 19.16 -4.21 3.63
N PRO A 280 19.34 -3.19 4.48
CA PRO A 280 19.87 -3.39 5.82
C PRO A 280 18.89 -4.18 6.70
N SER A 281 19.44 -4.87 7.69
CA SER A 281 18.61 -5.51 8.72
C SER A 281 17.88 -4.45 9.54
N LEU A 282 16.57 -4.61 9.70
CA LEU A 282 15.74 -3.72 10.52
C LEU A 282 15.97 -3.86 12.03
N ILE A 283 16.79 -4.85 12.46
CA ILE A 283 17.26 -5.01 13.84
C ILE A 283 18.46 -4.08 14.09
N SER A 284 19.33 -3.92 13.08
CA SER A 284 20.60 -3.18 13.21
C SER A 284 20.72 -2.20 12.04
N LEU A 285 19.97 -1.10 12.12
CA LEU A 285 20.05 -0.04 11.13
C LEU A 285 21.31 0.80 11.31
N PRO A 286 21.92 1.33 10.23
CA PRO A 286 23.00 2.30 10.32
C PRO A 286 22.59 3.54 11.14
N ALA A 287 23.55 4.16 11.82
CA ALA A 287 23.32 5.42 12.57
C ALA A 287 22.91 6.57 11.64
N GLY A 288 23.50 6.61 10.43
CA GLY A 288 23.19 7.60 9.40
C GLY A 288 22.11 7.16 8.41
N CYS A 289 22.25 7.59 7.17
CA CYS A 289 21.35 7.24 6.09
C CYS A 289 21.29 5.72 5.88
N SER A 290 20.10 5.12 6.02
CA SER A 290 19.91 3.67 5.88
C SER A 290 20.30 3.16 4.48
N PHE A 291 20.26 4.02 3.46
CA PHE A 291 20.68 3.68 2.09
C PHE A 291 22.19 3.88 1.84
N ALA A 292 22.93 4.54 2.74
CA ALA A 292 24.35 4.87 2.53
C ALA A 292 25.24 3.67 2.11
N PRO A 293 25.08 2.44 2.65
CA PRO A 293 25.88 1.29 2.22
C PRO A 293 25.67 0.88 0.76
N ARG A 294 24.55 1.26 0.14
CA ARG A 294 24.17 0.92 -1.25
C ARG A 294 24.20 2.12 -2.19
N CYS A 295 24.47 3.33 -1.65
CA CYS A 295 24.38 4.57 -2.39
C CYS A 295 25.64 4.82 -3.24
N ALA A 296 25.49 4.84 -4.55
CA ALA A 296 26.58 5.17 -5.47
C ALA A 296 27.06 6.64 -5.34
N ARG A 297 26.18 7.54 -4.85
CA ARG A 297 26.45 8.98 -4.70
C ARG A 297 26.92 9.37 -3.30
N LYS A 298 27.21 8.41 -2.44
CA LYS A 298 27.64 8.65 -1.05
C LYS A 298 28.88 9.56 -0.96
N SER A 299 29.83 9.40 -1.88
CA SER A 299 31.07 10.18 -1.92
C SER A 299 30.89 11.64 -2.31
N GLU A 300 29.71 12.03 -2.82
CA GLU A 300 29.38 13.43 -3.15
C GLU A 300 29.02 14.24 -1.89
N VAL A 301 28.76 13.58 -0.76
CA VAL A 301 28.40 14.22 0.51
C VAL A 301 29.66 14.39 1.36
N SER A 302 29.98 15.65 1.73
CA SER A 302 31.11 15.97 2.57
C SER A 302 30.95 15.51 4.02
N GLY A 303 32.06 15.30 4.73
CA GLY A 303 32.10 15.11 6.19
C GLY A 303 31.47 13.82 6.70
N SER A 304 31.35 12.77 5.89
CA SER A 304 30.76 11.47 6.27
C SER A 304 29.33 11.57 6.82
N ALA A 305 28.57 12.62 6.47
CA ALA A 305 27.22 12.85 7.03
C ALA A 305 26.29 11.67 6.75
N CYS A 306 26.40 11.03 5.58
CA CYS A 306 25.60 9.83 5.27
C CYS A 306 25.84 8.65 6.22
N GLU A 307 26.99 8.59 6.92
CA GLU A 307 27.33 7.53 7.87
C GLU A 307 26.93 7.87 9.31
N LEU A 308 26.98 9.16 9.64
CA LEU A 308 26.88 9.65 11.01
C LEU A 308 25.48 10.15 11.37
N GLU A 309 24.74 10.69 10.37
CA GLU A 309 23.48 11.37 10.62
C GLU A 309 22.38 10.91 9.65
N MET A 310 21.20 10.60 10.20
CA MET A 310 20.01 10.33 9.41
C MET A 310 19.50 11.63 8.78
N PRO A 311 19.42 11.75 7.45
CA PRO A 311 18.91 12.98 6.81
C PRO A 311 17.45 13.21 7.18
N ALA A 312 17.08 14.48 7.43
CA ALA A 312 15.70 14.87 7.60
C ALA A 312 14.92 14.71 6.27
N LEU A 313 13.61 14.50 6.36
CA LEU A 313 12.71 14.61 5.21
C LEU A 313 12.49 16.11 4.97
N VAL A 314 13.03 16.64 3.88
CA VAL A 314 12.97 18.07 3.55
C VAL A 314 12.18 18.30 2.26
N GLU A 315 11.48 19.43 2.19
CA GLU A 315 10.78 19.83 0.98
C GLU A 315 11.81 20.37 -0.05
N VAL A 316 11.73 19.83 -1.27
CA VAL A 316 12.59 20.16 -2.41
C VAL A 316 11.90 21.15 -3.33
N SER A 317 10.63 20.90 -3.57
CA SER A 317 9.69 21.76 -4.28
C SER A 317 8.30 21.55 -3.70
N ALA A 318 7.34 22.36 -4.08
CA ALA A 318 5.98 22.29 -3.55
C ALA A 318 5.41 20.88 -3.67
N GLY A 319 5.16 20.23 -2.52
CA GLY A 319 4.63 18.86 -2.46
C GLY A 319 5.63 17.72 -2.78
N HIS A 320 6.90 18.05 -3.05
CA HIS A 320 7.98 17.08 -3.25
C HIS A 320 8.93 17.11 -2.06
N THR A 321 9.03 16.01 -1.34
CA THR A 321 9.93 15.87 -0.18
C THR A 321 10.93 14.74 -0.41
N SER A 322 12.18 14.91 0.06
CA SER A 322 13.21 13.88 -0.03
C SER A 322 14.07 13.80 1.22
N ARG A 323 14.52 12.60 1.57
CA ARG A 323 15.36 12.30 2.73
C ARG A 323 16.78 11.96 2.28
N CYS A 324 17.52 12.99 1.83
CA CYS A 324 18.88 12.83 1.33
C CYS A 324 19.75 14.05 1.68
N HIS A 325 21.01 13.85 2.08
CA HIS A 325 21.95 14.94 2.36
C HIS A 325 22.35 15.74 1.12
N LEU A 326 22.18 15.18 -0.09
CA LEU A 326 22.43 15.90 -1.35
C LEU A 326 21.36 16.94 -1.65
N VAL A 327 20.15 16.73 -1.11
CA VAL A 327 19.02 17.64 -1.24
C VAL A 327 19.17 18.74 -0.19
N GLY A 328 19.28 19.98 -0.57
CA GLY A 328 19.50 21.12 0.34
C GLY A 328 20.92 21.65 0.40
N SER A 329 21.90 20.95 -0.20
CA SER A 329 23.23 21.52 -0.42
C SER A 329 23.29 22.46 -1.64
N VAL A 330 22.23 22.46 -2.48
CA VAL A 330 22.13 23.33 -3.67
C VAL A 330 21.68 24.77 -3.31
N ASN A 331 21.16 24.99 -2.10
CA ASN A 331 20.71 26.31 -1.63
C ASN A 331 21.51 26.86 -0.43
N ARG A 332 22.80 26.50 -0.29
CA ARG A 332 23.72 27.15 0.63
C ARG A 332 24.92 27.75 -0.10
#